data_02e7e496a9289cfb2f8ca3731eafb635
#
_entry.id   02e7e496a9289cfb2f8ca3731eafb635
#
_cell.length_a   1.000
_cell.length_b   1.000
_cell.length_c   1.000
_cell.angle_alpha   90.00
_cell.angle_beta   90.00
_cell.angle_gamma   90.00
#
_symmetry.space_group_name_H-M   'P 1'
#
loop_
_entity.id
_entity.type
_entity.pdbx_description
1 polymer ?
#
loop_
_entity_poly.entity_id
_entity_poly.type
_entity_poly.pdbx_seq_one_letter_code
_entity_poly.pdbx_strand_id
1 'polypeptide(L)'
;TITVSLGNSMFDERFGLAKVKPKYLQQMTKFFNDALDPSLCHGDLSIQFCANTPDTIINALRDIIKNLPDLLVLHWKQEGNVPPIAAKPGQPAESARNFLGFRDGSANPDSADAQLMDRVVWVGPKSGEPAWAVGGSYQAVRIIRNFVERWDRTPLQEQEAIFGRVKDTGAPLDTTDGTEFQVPNYTADPKGEKTPLDAHIRLANPRTPQTEENLILRRPFNYSNGVTKSGQLEMGLLFICYQANLEKGFITVQKRLDGEPLEEYIKPIGGGYFFTLPGIRDENDWLGRTLMEASSSTRA
;
A
#
# COMPACT_ATOMS: atom_id res chain seq x y z
N THR A 1 -12.36 -0.27 11.93
CA THR A 1 -11.95 -1.58 11.34
C THR A 1 -10.57 -1.97 11.83
N ILE A 2 -10.36 -3.28 11.97
CA ILE A 2 -9.05 -3.87 12.30
C ILE A 2 -8.69 -4.85 11.20
N THR A 3 -7.45 -4.76 10.69
CA THR A 3 -6.90 -5.71 9.73
C THR A 3 -5.68 -6.37 10.34
N VAL A 4 -5.64 -7.70 10.34
CA VAL A 4 -4.52 -8.49 10.89
C VAL A 4 -3.83 -9.22 9.74
N SER A 5 -2.51 -9.07 9.67
CA SER A 5 -1.69 -9.67 8.64
C SER A 5 -0.46 -10.34 9.25
N LEU A 6 0.00 -11.42 8.66
CA LEU A 6 1.13 -12.22 9.11
C LEU A 6 2.38 -11.88 8.30
N GLY A 7 3.48 -11.58 8.97
CA GLY A 7 4.77 -11.35 8.33
C GLY A 7 5.49 -12.64 7.93
N ASN A 8 6.52 -12.48 7.11
CA ASN A 8 7.32 -13.61 6.65
C ASN A 8 7.90 -14.45 7.79
N SER A 9 8.37 -13.79 8.86
CA SER A 9 8.97 -14.44 10.04
C SER A 9 7.98 -15.23 10.88
N MET A 10 6.66 -15.03 10.73
CA MET A 10 5.66 -15.88 11.37
C MET A 10 5.67 -17.33 10.84
N PHE A 11 6.25 -17.53 9.67
CA PHE A 11 6.35 -18.84 9.01
C PHE A 11 7.75 -19.47 9.10
N ASP A 12 8.57 -19.04 10.05
CA ASP A 12 9.82 -19.70 10.38
C ASP A 12 9.59 -20.91 11.35
N GLU A 13 10.67 -21.46 11.88
CA GLU A 13 10.64 -22.67 12.71
C GLU A 13 9.98 -22.45 14.09
N ARG A 14 9.85 -21.20 14.55
CA ARG A 14 9.37 -20.88 15.90
C ARG A 14 7.91 -21.30 16.15
N PHE A 15 7.06 -21.20 15.13
CA PHE A 15 5.61 -21.35 15.28
C PHE A 15 5.05 -22.61 14.61
N GLY A 16 5.89 -23.39 13.91
CA GLY A 16 5.47 -24.61 13.21
C GLY A 16 4.56 -24.36 12.01
N LEU A 17 4.57 -23.14 11.44
CA LEU A 17 3.75 -22.74 10.31
C LEU A 17 4.48 -22.79 8.96
N ALA A 18 5.74 -23.20 8.92
CA ALA A 18 6.58 -23.17 7.73
C ALA A 18 5.98 -23.90 6.52
N LYS A 19 5.32 -25.04 6.75
CA LYS A 19 4.70 -25.88 5.69
C LYS A 19 3.44 -25.25 5.08
N VAL A 20 2.82 -24.30 5.75
CA VAL A 20 1.57 -23.64 5.31
C VAL A 20 1.78 -22.19 4.91
N LYS A 21 3.03 -21.79 4.72
CA LYS A 21 3.40 -20.43 4.32
C LYS A 21 2.80 -20.05 2.97
N PRO A 22 2.22 -18.83 2.81
CA PRO A 22 1.80 -18.30 1.52
C PRO A 22 2.98 -18.21 0.55
N LYS A 23 2.77 -18.65 -0.67
CA LYS A 23 3.80 -18.90 -1.69
C LYS A 23 4.65 -17.67 -2.02
N TYR A 24 4.02 -16.51 -2.15
CA TYR A 24 4.69 -15.26 -2.54
C TYR A 24 5.05 -14.37 -1.34
N LEU A 25 4.79 -14.82 -0.10
CA LEU A 25 5.19 -14.07 1.09
C LEU A 25 6.70 -14.23 1.29
N GLN A 26 7.39 -13.11 1.29
CA GLN A 26 8.84 -13.04 1.46
C GLN A 26 9.22 -11.86 2.36
N GLN A 27 10.46 -11.82 2.79
CA GLN A 27 11.03 -10.67 3.44
C GLN A 27 11.02 -9.48 2.46
N MET A 28 10.79 -8.27 2.98
CA MET A 28 10.73 -7.08 2.14
C MET A 28 12.03 -6.90 1.36
N THR A 29 11.90 -6.83 0.05
CA THR A 29 13.01 -6.56 -0.88
C THR A 29 13.51 -5.14 -0.67
N LYS A 30 14.82 -4.96 -0.69
CA LYS A 30 15.45 -3.63 -0.74
C LYS A 30 15.51 -3.16 -2.19
N PHE A 31 14.98 -1.98 -2.46
CA PHE A 31 15.05 -1.30 -3.77
C PHE A 31 16.15 -0.25 -3.79
N PHE A 32 16.46 0.27 -4.98
CA PHE A 32 17.57 1.18 -5.17
C PHE A 32 17.47 2.45 -4.32
N ASN A 33 16.29 3.05 -4.24
CA ASN A 33 16.06 4.28 -3.46
C ASN A 33 15.90 4.07 -1.96
N ASP A 34 15.93 2.86 -1.44
CA ASP A 34 15.64 2.57 -0.05
C ASP A 34 16.77 2.99 0.90
N ALA A 35 16.38 3.65 1.99
CA ALA A 35 17.21 3.93 3.17
C ALA A 35 16.56 3.35 4.43
N LEU A 36 16.33 2.04 4.42
CA LEU A 36 15.56 1.34 5.45
C LEU A 36 16.25 1.39 6.80
N ASP A 37 15.50 1.83 7.82
CA ASP A 37 15.84 1.69 9.22
C ASP A 37 15.33 0.32 9.72
N PRO A 38 16.20 -0.59 10.16
CA PRO A 38 15.78 -1.90 10.65
C PRO A 38 14.76 -1.84 11.79
N SER A 39 14.79 -0.78 12.61
CA SER A 39 13.84 -0.60 13.72
C SER A 39 12.41 -0.28 13.26
N LEU A 40 12.23 0.09 11.99
CA LEU A 40 10.94 0.38 11.36
C LEU A 40 10.54 -0.67 10.32
N CYS A 41 11.22 -1.84 10.30
CA CYS A 41 11.02 -2.84 9.26
C CYS A 41 10.51 -4.17 9.82
N HIS A 42 9.68 -4.86 9.02
CA HIS A 42 9.21 -6.22 9.27
C HIS A 42 8.35 -6.37 10.54
N GLY A 43 8.19 -7.58 10.99
CA GLY A 43 7.42 -8.02 12.17
C GLY A 43 6.75 -9.36 11.90
N ASP A 44 6.45 -10.10 12.97
CA ASP A 44 5.70 -11.36 12.86
C ASP A 44 4.22 -11.09 12.53
N LEU A 45 3.69 -9.98 13.06
CA LEU A 45 2.32 -9.52 12.85
C LEU A 45 2.31 -8.04 12.43
N SER A 46 1.36 -7.69 11.58
CA SER A 46 0.94 -6.31 11.32
C SER A 46 -0.52 -6.17 11.71
N ILE A 47 -0.83 -5.19 12.54
CA ILE A 47 -2.21 -4.87 12.92
C ILE A 47 -2.48 -3.43 12.51
N GLN A 48 -3.42 -3.25 11.57
CA GLN A 48 -3.84 -1.93 11.12
C GLN A 48 -5.17 -1.56 11.77
N PHE A 49 -5.17 -0.47 12.53
CA PHE A 49 -6.37 0.12 13.12
C PHE A 49 -6.81 1.32 12.26
N CYS A 50 -8.08 1.32 11.85
CA CYS A 50 -8.68 2.47 11.15
C CYS A 50 -9.96 2.89 11.89
N ALA A 51 -10.02 4.15 12.28
CA ALA A 51 -11.17 4.78 12.93
C ALA A 51 -11.30 6.25 12.52
N ASN A 52 -12.40 6.86 12.87
CA ASN A 52 -12.67 8.27 12.56
C ASN A 52 -11.96 9.24 13.52
N THR A 53 -11.45 8.74 14.65
CA THR A 53 -10.73 9.57 15.63
C THR A 53 -9.42 8.90 16.06
N PRO A 54 -8.36 9.69 16.33
CA PRO A 54 -7.10 9.18 16.87
C PRO A 54 -7.28 8.47 18.21
N ASP A 55 -8.16 8.97 19.08
CA ASP A 55 -8.41 8.39 20.40
C ASP A 55 -8.92 6.94 20.31
N THR A 56 -9.82 6.66 19.37
CA THR A 56 -10.29 5.29 19.12
C THR A 56 -9.15 4.36 18.71
N ILE A 57 -8.22 4.84 17.86
CA ILE A 57 -7.06 4.06 17.40
C ILE A 57 -6.11 3.78 18.57
N ILE A 58 -5.79 4.80 19.37
CA ILE A 58 -4.91 4.65 20.53
C ILE A 58 -5.53 3.72 21.58
N ASN A 59 -6.83 3.83 21.84
CA ASN A 59 -7.52 2.94 22.77
C ASN A 59 -7.48 1.48 22.30
N ALA A 60 -7.72 1.22 21.01
CA ALA A 60 -7.64 -0.13 20.45
C ALA A 60 -6.22 -0.71 20.57
N LEU A 61 -5.17 0.07 20.27
CA LEU A 61 -3.79 -0.36 20.43
C LEU A 61 -3.48 -0.68 21.91
N ARG A 62 -3.85 0.21 22.83
CA ARG A 62 -3.61 0.00 24.27
C ARG A 62 -4.34 -1.21 24.82
N ASP A 63 -5.55 -1.49 24.32
CA ASP A 63 -6.33 -2.66 24.74
C ASP A 63 -5.64 -3.97 24.32
N ILE A 64 -5.12 -4.03 23.08
CA ILE A 64 -4.34 -5.19 22.62
C ILE A 64 -3.08 -5.40 23.46
N ILE A 65 -2.29 -4.35 23.69
CA ILE A 65 -1.05 -4.44 24.47
C ILE A 65 -1.36 -4.86 25.91
N LYS A 66 -2.41 -4.32 26.51
CA LYS A 66 -2.86 -4.65 27.88
C LYS A 66 -3.26 -6.12 28.02
N ASN A 67 -3.97 -6.66 27.04
CA ASN A 67 -4.54 -8.01 27.12
C ASN A 67 -3.61 -9.13 26.65
N LEU A 68 -2.52 -8.80 25.93
CA LEU A 68 -1.57 -9.75 25.35
C LEU A 68 -0.10 -9.47 25.75
N PRO A 69 0.21 -9.13 27.03
CA PRO A 69 1.55 -8.68 27.43
C PRO A 69 2.62 -9.75 27.28
N ASP A 70 2.24 -11.03 27.42
CA ASP A 70 3.16 -12.18 27.35
C ASP A 70 3.24 -12.79 25.95
N LEU A 71 2.42 -12.31 25.01
CA LEU A 71 2.31 -12.87 23.67
C LEU A 71 2.81 -11.94 22.58
N LEU A 72 2.69 -10.63 22.77
CA LEU A 72 3.03 -9.62 21.77
C LEU A 72 3.96 -8.54 22.34
N VAL A 73 4.96 -8.20 21.56
CA VAL A 73 5.84 -7.04 21.82
C VAL A 73 5.73 -6.09 20.65
N LEU A 74 5.43 -4.83 20.95
CA LEU A 74 5.39 -3.78 19.92
C LEU A 74 6.80 -3.52 19.39
N HIS A 75 7.01 -3.83 18.10
CA HIS A 75 8.28 -3.59 17.45
C HIS A 75 8.38 -2.17 16.90
N TRP A 76 7.38 -1.77 16.10
CA TRP A 76 7.26 -0.39 15.61
C TRP A 76 5.78 -0.03 15.41
N LYS A 77 5.53 1.26 15.33
CA LYS A 77 4.23 1.81 15.01
C LYS A 77 4.39 3.04 14.13
N GLN A 78 3.47 3.23 13.18
CA GLN A 78 3.34 4.44 12.41
C GLN A 78 1.90 4.92 12.44
N GLU A 79 1.67 6.15 12.84
CA GLU A 79 0.39 6.82 12.74
C GLU A 79 0.26 7.50 11.38
N GLY A 80 -0.98 7.61 10.90
CA GLY A 80 -1.28 8.30 9.66
C GLY A 80 -2.74 8.76 9.63
N ASN A 81 -3.02 9.70 8.75
CA ASN A 81 -4.36 10.21 8.55
C ASN A 81 -4.68 10.38 7.06
N VAL A 82 -5.98 10.42 6.76
CA VAL A 82 -6.51 10.84 5.47
C VAL A 82 -7.36 12.07 5.74
N PRO A 83 -7.08 13.22 5.11
CA PRO A 83 -7.91 14.41 5.29
C PRO A 83 -9.36 14.11 4.89
N PRO A 84 -10.35 14.55 5.67
CA PRO A 84 -11.74 14.42 5.28
C PRO A 84 -12.00 15.27 4.02
N ILE A 85 -12.63 14.67 3.02
CA ILE A 85 -13.03 15.35 1.79
C ILE A 85 -14.53 15.58 1.84
N ALA A 86 -14.94 16.83 1.69
CA ALA A 86 -16.35 17.16 1.62
C ALA A 86 -16.95 16.56 0.33
N ALA A 87 -17.97 15.71 0.49
CA ALA A 87 -18.71 15.18 -0.64
C ALA A 87 -19.42 16.34 -1.36
N LYS A 88 -19.22 16.45 -2.66
CA LYS A 88 -19.96 17.38 -3.53
C LYS A 88 -21.20 16.66 -4.06
N PRO A 89 -22.43 17.18 -3.86
CA PRO A 89 -23.64 16.53 -4.35
C PRO A 89 -23.57 16.28 -5.86
N GLY A 90 -23.86 15.03 -6.26
CA GLY A 90 -23.87 14.64 -7.68
C GLY A 90 -22.51 14.47 -8.35
N GLN A 91 -21.41 14.54 -7.58
CA GLN A 91 -20.06 14.28 -8.10
C GLN A 91 -19.44 13.05 -7.40
N PRO A 92 -18.58 12.30 -8.09
CA PRO A 92 -17.77 11.27 -7.44
C PRO A 92 -16.94 11.85 -6.29
N ALA A 93 -16.72 11.07 -5.23
CA ALA A 93 -15.85 11.50 -4.15
C ALA A 93 -14.42 11.67 -4.67
N GLU A 94 -13.85 12.85 -4.46
CA GLU A 94 -12.44 13.11 -4.83
C GLU A 94 -11.49 12.31 -3.94
N SER A 95 -10.32 11.93 -4.49
CA SER A 95 -9.26 11.32 -3.69
C SER A 95 -8.57 12.35 -2.80
N ALA A 96 -8.14 11.92 -1.61
CA ALA A 96 -7.35 12.76 -0.73
C ALA A 96 -6.00 13.13 -1.36
N ARG A 97 -5.44 14.26 -0.97
CA ARG A 97 -4.09 14.65 -1.40
C ARG A 97 -3.04 14.13 -0.42
N ASN A 98 -1.93 13.66 -0.97
CA ASN A 98 -0.71 13.41 -0.20
C ASN A 98 0.01 14.73 0.11
N PHE A 99 1.09 14.67 0.90
CA PHE A 99 1.86 15.87 1.27
C PHE A 99 2.73 16.46 0.14
N LEU A 100 2.79 15.82 -1.01
CA LEU A 100 3.32 16.43 -2.24
C LEU A 100 2.24 17.21 -3.02
N GLY A 101 0.99 17.19 -2.51
CA GLY A 101 -0.15 17.95 -3.03
C GLY A 101 -0.94 17.26 -4.13
N PHE A 102 -0.58 16.04 -4.52
CA PHE A 102 -1.25 15.28 -5.57
C PHE A 102 -2.35 14.36 -5.01
N ARG A 103 -3.39 14.10 -5.83
CA ARG A 103 -4.46 13.16 -5.51
C ARG A 103 -3.90 11.75 -5.39
N ASP A 104 -4.19 11.05 -4.30
CA ASP A 104 -3.69 9.71 -4.05
C ASP A 104 -4.85 8.72 -3.92
N GLY A 105 -5.01 7.88 -4.93
CA GLY A 105 -6.18 6.97 -5.05
C GLY A 105 -6.85 7.00 -6.42
N SER A 106 -6.56 7.98 -7.25
CA SER A 106 -7.20 8.23 -8.55
C SER A 106 -7.27 7.03 -9.50
N ALA A 107 -6.32 6.10 -9.42
CA ALA A 107 -6.24 4.94 -10.30
C ALA A 107 -6.38 3.62 -9.55
N ASN A 108 -7.03 3.61 -8.39
CA ASN A 108 -7.36 2.37 -7.68
C ASN A 108 -8.34 1.52 -8.49
N PRO A 109 -8.25 0.18 -8.37
CA PRO A 109 -9.31 -0.71 -8.82
C PRO A 109 -10.64 -0.31 -8.19
N ASP A 110 -11.72 -0.36 -8.98
CA ASP A 110 -13.06 -0.11 -8.45
C ASP A 110 -13.46 -1.23 -7.49
N SER A 111 -13.65 -0.89 -6.22
CA SER A 111 -14.05 -1.85 -5.18
C SER A 111 -15.48 -2.40 -5.36
N ALA A 112 -16.30 -1.79 -6.19
CA ALA A 112 -17.62 -2.28 -6.56
C ALA A 112 -17.56 -3.35 -7.67
N ASP A 113 -16.45 -3.41 -8.44
CA ASP A 113 -16.21 -4.46 -9.42
C ASP A 113 -15.64 -5.72 -8.73
N ALA A 114 -16.53 -6.62 -8.32
CA ALA A 114 -16.15 -7.86 -7.64
C ALA A 114 -15.23 -8.75 -8.48
N GLN A 115 -15.40 -8.78 -9.82
CA GLN A 115 -14.55 -9.59 -10.70
C GLN A 115 -13.14 -9.05 -10.78
N LEU A 116 -13.00 -7.73 -10.85
CA LEU A 116 -11.69 -7.07 -10.80
C LEU A 116 -11.03 -7.31 -9.44
N MET A 117 -11.75 -7.12 -8.34
CA MET A 117 -11.25 -7.35 -6.98
C MET A 117 -10.79 -8.79 -6.77
N ASP A 118 -11.56 -9.78 -7.22
CA ASP A 118 -11.19 -11.21 -7.16
C ASP A 118 -9.94 -11.52 -8.00
N ARG A 119 -9.72 -10.80 -9.09
CA ARG A 119 -8.57 -11.00 -9.97
C ARG A 119 -7.29 -10.38 -9.40
N VAL A 120 -7.36 -9.18 -8.82
CA VAL A 120 -6.15 -8.38 -8.50
C VAL A 120 -5.90 -8.20 -7.01
N VAL A 121 -6.90 -8.35 -6.13
CA VAL A 121 -6.76 -8.11 -4.70
C VAL A 121 -6.86 -9.37 -3.86
N TRP A 122 -7.88 -10.21 -4.11
CA TRP A 122 -8.13 -11.39 -3.29
C TRP A 122 -7.40 -12.61 -3.81
N VAL A 123 -6.82 -13.40 -2.91
CA VAL A 123 -6.26 -14.72 -3.25
C VAL A 123 -7.41 -15.65 -3.60
N GLY A 124 -7.47 -16.07 -4.85
CA GLY A 124 -8.51 -16.97 -5.37
C GLY A 124 -8.16 -18.46 -5.21
N PRO A 125 -9.14 -19.35 -5.36
CA PRO A 125 -8.95 -20.81 -5.20
C PRO A 125 -8.02 -21.43 -6.26
N LYS A 126 -7.76 -20.72 -7.36
CA LYS A 126 -6.88 -21.17 -8.46
C LYS A 126 -5.50 -20.50 -8.43
N SER A 127 -5.17 -19.76 -7.38
CA SER A 127 -3.91 -19.00 -7.24
C SER A 127 -2.67 -19.88 -7.05
N GLY A 128 -2.86 -21.14 -6.65
CA GLY A 128 -1.76 -22.03 -6.24
C GLY A 128 -1.25 -21.77 -4.83
N GLU A 129 -1.96 -20.95 -4.07
CA GLU A 129 -1.73 -20.72 -2.65
C GLU A 129 -2.28 -21.87 -1.78
N PRO A 130 -1.81 -22.01 -0.53
CA PRO A 130 -2.44 -22.94 0.41
C PRO A 130 -3.95 -22.65 0.56
N ALA A 131 -4.76 -23.68 0.69
CA ALA A 131 -6.22 -23.55 0.73
C ALA A 131 -6.74 -22.58 1.81
N TRP A 132 -6.03 -22.50 2.95
CA TRP A 132 -6.37 -21.59 4.04
C TRP A 132 -6.25 -20.10 3.68
N ALA A 133 -5.39 -19.79 2.69
CA ALA A 133 -5.10 -18.42 2.26
C ALA A 133 -6.15 -17.84 1.30
N VAL A 134 -7.07 -18.66 0.79
CA VAL A 134 -8.13 -18.21 -0.12
C VAL A 134 -9.05 -17.20 0.57
N GLY A 135 -9.26 -16.04 -0.08
CA GLY A 135 -9.98 -14.90 0.47
C GLY A 135 -9.10 -13.95 1.29
N GLY A 136 -7.82 -14.27 1.47
CA GLY A 136 -6.82 -13.36 2.00
C GLY A 136 -6.23 -12.45 0.92
N SER A 137 -5.23 -11.66 1.28
CA SER A 137 -4.54 -10.73 0.37
C SER A 137 -3.11 -10.51 0.81
N TYR A 138 -2.20 -10.27 -0.11
CA TYR A 138 -0.87 -9.77 0.22
C TYR A 138 -0.92 -8.28 0.54
N GLN A 139 -0.27 -7.87 1.60
CA GLN A 139 -0.14 -6.48 2.02
C GLN A 139 1.32 -6.04 1.89
N ALA A 140 1.57 -4.94 1.21
CA ALA A 140 2.85 -4.24 1.28
C ALA A 140 2.66 -2.93 2.04
N VAL A 141 3.53 -2.70 3.03
CA VAL A 141 3.59 -1.48 3.83
C VAL A 141 4.93 -0.81 3.57
N ARG A 142 4.91 0.50 3.25
CA ARG A 142 6.12 1.29 3.07
C ARG A 142 5.97 2.63 3.80
N ILE A 143 6.90 2.93 4.68
CA ILE A 143 7.01 4.25 5.29
C ILE A 143 7.90 5.08 4.38
N ILE A 144 7.33 6.05 3.68
CA ILE A 144 8.01 6.84 2.65
C ILE A 144 8.13 8.27 3.15
N ARG A 145 9.34 8.70 3.50
CA ARG A 145 9.61 10.10 3.86
C ARG A 145 9.58 10.98 2.63
N ASN A 146 8.94 12.14 2.73
CA ASN A 146 8.91 13.17 1.69
C ASN A 146 9.84 14.32 2.05
N PHE A 147 10.70 14.74 1.13
CA PHE A 147 11.56 15.91 1.28
C PHE A 147 10.77 17.17 0.84
N VAL A 148 9.78 17.53 1.65
CA VAL A 148 8.81 18.58 1.30
C VAL A 148 9.45 19.96 1.07
N GLU A 149 10.52 20.30 1.81
CA GLU A 149 11.23 21.56 1.61
C GLU A 149 11.91 21.65 0.23
N ARG A 150 12.35 20.53 -0.32
CA ARG A 150 12.89 20.44 -1.69
C ARG A 150 11.75 20.49 -2.70
N TRP A 151 10.71 19.69 -2.47
CA TRP A 151 9.55 19.60 -3.33
C TRP A 151 8.85 20.96 -3.53
N ASP A 152 8.67 21.73 -2.46
CA ASP A 152 7.98 23.03 -2.51
C ASP A 152 8.74 24.11 -3.28
N ARG A 153 10.04 23.91 -3.54
CA ARG A 153 10.87 24.79 -4.39
C ARG A 153 10.84 24.40 -5.86
N THR A 154 10.35 23.20 -6.17
CA THR A 154 10.27 22.69 -7.55
C THR A 154 9.13 23.39 -8.27
N PRO A 155 9.34 23.91 -9.50
CA PRO A 155 8.29 24.56 -10.29
C PRO A 155 7.09 23.64 -10.51
N LEU A 156 5.87 24.20 -10.53
CA LEU A 156 4.64 23.43 -10.68
C LEU A 156 4.65 22.53 -11.93
N GLN A 157 5.09 23.07 -13.06
CA GLN A 157 5.17 22.31 -14.31
C GLN A 157 6.07 21.06 -14.19
N GLU A 158 7.17 21.17 -13.46
CA GLU A 158 8.07 20.06 -13.22
C GLU A 158 7.44 19.03 -12.26
N GLN A 159 6.77 19.49 -11.20
CA GLN A 159 6.02 18.61 -10.29
C GLN A 159 4.96 17.80 -11.06
N GLU A 160 4.21 18.44 -11.95
CA GLU A 160 3.19 17.80 -12.77
C GLU A 160 3.79 16.82 -13.78
N ALA A 161 4.93 17.16 -14.38
CA ALA A 161 5.66 16.28 -15.29
C ALA A 161 6.17 15.01 -14.57
N ILE A 162 6.74 15.16 -13.36
CA ILE A 162 7.20 14.05 -12.52
C ILE A 162 6.06 13.09 -12.19
N PHE A 163 4.90 13.60 -11.79
CA PHE A 163 3.75 12.75 -11.48
C PHE A 163 3.03 12.22 -12.72
N GLY A 164 2.95 13.02 -13.79
CA GLY A 164 2.16 12.74 -14.98
C GLY A 164 0.69 13.20 -14.85
N ARG A 165 0.37 14.09 -13.89
CA ARG A 165 -0.97 14.60 -13.62
C ARG A 165 -0.95 16.09 -13.31
N VAL A 166 -2.04 16.75 -13.62
CA VAL A 166 -2.32 18.12 -13.19
C VAL A 166 -2.52 18.14 -11.68
N LYS A 167 -1.79 18.98 -10.96
CA LYS A 167 -1.80 19.01 -9.49
C LYS A 167 -3.15 19.42 -8.92
N ASP A 168 -3.81 20.36 -9.54
CA ASP A 168 -5.09 20.90 -9.07
C ASP A 168 -6.24 19.91 -9.28
N THR A 169 -6.44 19.43 -10.48
CA THR A 169 -7.58 18.59 -10.84
C THR A 169 -7.34 17.09 -10.65
N GLY A 170 -6.05 16.65 -10.61
CA GLY A 170 -5.67 15.24 -10.66
C GLY A 170 -5.80 14.61 -12.05
N ALA A 171 -6.22 15.38 -13.08
CA ALA A 171 -6.37 14.87 -14.43
C ALA A 171 -5.03 14.41 -15.03
N PRO A 172 -5.01 13.40 -15.91
CA PRO A 172 -3.82 13.09 -16.71
C PRO A 172 -3.39 14.28 -17.56
N LEU A 173 -2.08 14.43 -17.81
CA LEU A 173 -1.54 15.56 -18.60
C LEU A 173 -1.98 15.56 -20.08
N ASP A 174 -2.43 14.42 -20.59
CA ASP A 174 -2.94 14.29 -21.95
C ASP A 174 -4.42 14.69 -22.11
N THR A 175 -5.06 15.15 -21.04
CA THR A 175 -6.48 15.49 -21.01
C THR A 175 -6.67 16.97 -20.69
N THR A 176 -7.36 17.70 -21.57
CA THR A 176 -7.79 19.09 -21.34
C THR A 176 -9.08 19.08 -20.53
N ASP A 177 -9.20 19.93 -19.51
CA ASP A 177 -10.38 20.09 -18.65
C ASP A 177 -10.87 18.78 -18.01
N GLY A 178 -9.92 17.89 -17.68
CA GLY A 178 -10.19 16.59 -17.12
C GLY A 178 -10.31 16.56 -15.60
N THR A 179 -10.64 15.36 -15.10
CA THR A 179 -10.68 15.02 -13.68
C THR A 179 -9.72 13.88 -13.35
N GLU A 180 -9.48 13.63 -12.07
CA GLU A 180 -8.65 12.51 -11.61
C GLU A 180 -9.12 11.12 -12.07
N PHE A 181 -10.39 10.97 -12.44
CA PHE A 181 -10.99 9.69 -12.85
C PHE A 181 -10.70 9.33 -14.31
N GLN A 182 -10.13 10.25 -15.09
CA GLN A 182 -9.80 9.96 -16.49
C GLN A 182 -8.56 9.09 -16.60
N VAL A 183 -8.61 8.20 -17.59
CA VAL A 183 -7.52 7.25 -17.88
C VAL A 183 -6.63 7.86 -18.96
N PRO A 184 -5.31 7.98 -18.73
CA PRO A 184 -4.39 8.49 -19.76
C PRO A 184 -4.32 7.55 -20.96
N ASN A 185 -4.14 8.12 -22.17
CA ASN A 185 -3.99 7.37 -23.42
C ASN A 185 -2.54 7.40 -23.90
N TYR A 186 -1.69 6.54 -23.35
CA TYR A 186 -0.28 6.47 -23.73
C TYR A 186 -0.04 5.96 -25.16
N THR A 187 -0.99 5.26 -25.76
CA THR A 187 -0.90 4.81 -27.16
C THR A 187 -0.93 6.01 -28.11
N ALA A 188 -1.66 7.07 -27.76
CA ALA A 188 -1.69 8.32 -28.54
C ALA A 188 -0.46 9.23 -28.27
N ASP A 189 0.36 8.90 -27.25
CA ASP A 189 1.54 9.67 -26.86
C ASP A 189 2.78 8.75 -26.69
N PRO A 190 3.20 8.05 -27.75
CA PRO A 190 4.27 7.06 -27.64
C PRO A 190 5.66 7.67 -27.35
N LYS A 191 5.83 8.96 -27.64
CA LYS A 191 7.08 9.69 -27.39
C LYS A 191 7.12 10.43 -26.05
N GLY A 192 6.01 10.46 -25.29
CA GLY A 192 5.95 11.18 -24.04
C GLY A 192 5.93 12.71 -24.17
N GLU A 193 5.39 13.22 -25.25
CA GLU A 193 5.32 14.68 -25.53
C GLU A 193 4.30 15.38 -24.60
N LYS A 194 3.27 14.64 -24.14
CA LYS A 194 2.25 15.11 -23.19
C LYS A 194 2.53 14.61 -21.78
N THR A 195 2.69 13.29 -21.62
CA THR A 195 3.03 12.66 -20.36
C THR A 195 4.42 12.06 -20.50
N PRO A 196 5.44 12.58 -19.81
CA PRO A 196 6.82 12.09 -19.90
C PRO A 196 6.91 10.56 -19.75
N LEU A 197 7.86 9.94 -20.45
CA LEU A 197 8.02 8.48 -20.42
C LEU A 197 8.39 7.96 -19.03
N ASP A 198 9.07 8.78 -18.24
CA ASP A 198 9.52 8.55 -16.87
C ASP A 198 8.59 9.12 -15.80
N ALA A 199 7.42 9.64 -16.19
CA ALA A 199 6.41 10.10 -15.24
C ALA A 199 5.93 8.94 -14.35
N HIS A 200 5.79 9.20 -13.05
CA HIS A 200 5.42 8.23 -12.03
C HIS A 200 4.22 7.35 -12.42
N ILE A 201 3.10 7.95 -12.84
CA ILE A 201 1.89 7.18 -13.19
C ILE A 201 2.07 6.33 -14.47
N ARG A 202 2.95 6.75 -15.38
CA ARG A 202 3.21 6.04 -16.64
C ARG A 202 4.11 4.82 -16.39
N LEU A 203 5.13 4.96 -15.56
CA LEU A 203 5.98 3.85 -15.14
C LEU A 203 5.20 2.85 -14.27
N ALA A 204 4.46 3.34 -13.28
CA ALA A 204 3.69 2.48 -12.39
C ALA A 204 2.66 1.62 -13.13
N ASN A 205 1.96 2.21 -14.10
CA ASN A 205 0.95 1.50 -14.91
C ASN A 205 1.01 1.95 -16.38
N PRO A 206 1.79 1.28 -17.23
CA PRO A 206 1.90 1.57 -18.66
C PRO A 206 0.60 1.35 -19.47
N ARG A 207 -0.46 0.84 -18.85
CA ARG A 207 -1.78 0.67 -19.46
C ARG A 207 -1.80 -0.26 -20.67
N THR A 208 -1.05 -1.34 -20.59
CA THR A 208 -1.07 -2.42 -21.59
C THR A 208 -1.84 -3.63 -21.07
N PRO A 209 -2.37 -4.51 -21.92
CA PRO A 209 -3.03 -5.74 -21.47
C PRO A 209 -2.15 -6.58 -20.51
N GLN A 210 -0.84 -6.59 -20.71
CA GLN A 210 0.11 -7.32 -19.89
C GLN A 210 0.29 -6.71 -18.49
N THR A 211 -0.07 -5.44 -18.31
CA THR A 211 0.07 -4.74 -17.01
C THR A 211 -1.22 -4.72 -16.19
N GLU A 212 -2.33 -5.23 -16.70
CA GLU A 212 -3.58 -5.34 -15.94
C GLU A 212 -3.46 -6.22 -14.69
N GLU A 213 -2.65 -7.29 -14.76
CA GLU A 213 -2.40 -8.17 -13.62
C GLU A 213 -1.51 -7.55 -12.52
N ASN A 214 -0.92 -6.39 -12.80
CA ASN A 214 -0.08 -5.67 -11.84
C ASN A 214 -0.84 -4.60 -11.05
N LEU A 215 -2.15 -4.52 -11.19
CA LEU A 215 -2.97 -3.59 -10.41
C LEU A 215 -2.89 -3.93 -8.93
N ILE A 216 -2.82 -2.89 -8.11
CA ILE A 216 -2.78 -2.95 -6.65
C ILE A 216 -3.84 -2.03 -6.07
N LEU A 217 -4.51 -2.45 -4.99
CA LEU A 217 -5.43 -1.60 -4.24
C LEU A 217 -4.62 -0.79 -3.21
N ARG A 218 -4.43 0.49 -3.46
CA ARG A 218 -3.67 1.39 -2.57
C ARG A 218 -4.57 1.98 -1.50
N ARG A 219 -4.08 2.00 -0.27
CA ARG A 219 -4.72 2.60 0.90
C ARG A 219 -3.71 3.47 1.66
N PRO A 220 -3.23 4.56 1.06
CA PRO A 220 -2.20 5.39 1.65
C PRO A 220 -2.77 6.29 2.76
N PHE A 221 -1.87 6.71 3.67
CA PHE A 221 -2.14 7.69 4.70
C PHE A 221 -0.99 8.69 4.76
N ASN A 222 -1.28 9.96 5.02
CA ASN A 222 -0.26 10.94 5.32
C ASN A 222 0.22 10.77 6.76
N TYR A 223 1.52 10.96 7.02
CA TYR A 223 2.05 10.99 8.37
C TYR A 223 2.93 12.22 8.62
N SER A 224 2.98 12.69 9.87
CA SER A 224 3.88 13.77 10.30
C SER A 224 4.36 13.45 11.70
N ASN A 225 5.66 13.19 11.82
CA ASN A 225 6.32 12.77 13.06
C ASN A 225 7.10 13.93 13.72
N GLY A 226 6.86 15.18 13.28
CA GLY A 226 7.54 16.36 13.80
C GLY A 226 8.76 16.76 13.00
N VAL A 227 9.93 16.86 13.63
CA VAL A 227 11.15 17.44 13.05
C VAL A 227 12.33 16.51 13.28
N THR A 228 13.14 16.30 12.24
CA THR A 228 14.38 15.53 12.31
C THR A 228 15.45 16.26 13.14
N LYS A 229 16.51 15.54 13.51
CA LYS A 229 17.68 16.14 14.18
C LYS A 229 18.35 17.24 13.36
N SER A 230 18.21 17.22 12.04
CA SER A 230 18.74 18.25 11.13
C SER A 230 17.79 19.43 10.90
N GLY A 231 16.66 19.50 11.60
CA GLY A 231 15.70 20.60 11.51
C GLY A 231 14.74 20.56 10.32
N GLN A 232 14.68 19.43 9.60
CA GLN A 232 13.73 19.23 8.50
C GLN A 232 12.43 18.60 9.01
N LEU A 233 11.32 18.82 8.32
CA LEU A 233 10.06 18.17 8.62
C LEU A 233 10.19 16.66 8.40
N GLU A 234 9.75 15.89 9.39
CA GLU A 234 9.67 14.43 9.30
C GLU A 234 8.25 14.01 8.98
N MET A 235 7.94 13.99 7.68
CA MET A 235 6.63 13.70 7.18
C MET A 235 6.69 12.94 5.87
N GLY A 236 5.56 12.32 5.48
CA GLY A 236 5.52 11.55 4.26
C GLY A 236 4.25 10.74 4.08
N LEU A 237 4.40 9.62 3.39
CA LEU A 237 3.33 8.70 3.06
C LEU A 237 3.53 7.35 3.75
N LEU A 238 2.57 6.94 4.56
CA LEU A 238 2.42 5.55 4.96
C LEU A 238 1.69 4.84 3.81
N PHE A 239 2.46 4.33 2.86
CA PHE A 239 1.94 3.62 1.72
C PHE A 239 1.54 2.21 2.13
N ILE A 240 0.29 1.85 1.89
CA ILE A 240 -0.24 0.49 2.09
C ILE A 240 -0.94 0.08 0.81
N CYS A 241 -0.67 -1.12 0.33
CA CYS A 241 -1.42 -1.69 -0.77
C CYS A 241 -1.71 -3.18 -0.57
N TYR A 242 -2.78 -3.62 -1.25
CA TYR A 242 -3.27 -4.99 -1.22
C TYR A 242 -3.30 -5.57 -2.63
N GLN A 243 -2.91 -6.83 -2.77
CA GLN A 243 -2.89 -7.56 -4.05
C GLN A 243 -2.97 -9.07 -3.85
N ALA A 244 -3.52 -9.76 -4.84
CA ALA A 244 -3.62 -11.22 -4.86
C ALA A 244 -2.26 -11.92 -4.99
N ASN A 245 -1.26 -11.23 -5.52
CA ASN A 245 0.09 -11.74 -5.73
C ASN A 245 1.11 -10.61 -5.50
N LEU A 246 1.99 -10.79 -4.53
CA LEU A 246 2.96 -9.76 -4.13
C LEU A 246 3.99 -9.45 -5.23
N GLU A 247 4.45 -10.49 -5.96
CA GLU A 247 5.46 -10.34 -7.02
C GLU A 247 4.89 -9.64 -8.25
N LYS A 248 3.71 -10.08 -8.71
CA LYS A 248 3.03 -9.47 -9.85
C LYS A 248 2.50 -8.07 -9.55
N GLY A 249 2.05 -7.83 -8.32
CA GLY A 249 1.57 -6.53 -7.86
C GLY A 249 2.71 -5.60 -7.47
N PHE A 250 2.84 -5.35 -6.17
CA PHE A 250 3.73 -4.32 -5.62
C PHE A 250 5.18 -4.42 -6.09
N ILE A 251 5.79 -5.62 -6.06
CA ILE A 251 7.22 -5.77 -6.39
C ILE A 251 7.47 -5.41 -7.87
N THR A 252 6.60 -5.84 -8.77
CA THR A 252 6.73 -5.51 -10.20
C THR A 252 6.53 -4.02 -10.46
N VAL A 253 5.53 -3.40 -9.83
CA VAL A 253 5.28 -1.96 -9.95
C VAL A 253 6.46 -1.16 -9.41
N GLN A 254 6.96 -1.50 -8.21
CA GLN A 254 8.09 -0.79 -7.61
C GLN A 254 9.37 -0.88 -8.44
N LYS A 255 9.66 -2.05 -9.05
CA LYS A 255 10.81 -2.20 -9.96
C LYS A 255 10.72 -1.33 -11.22
N ARG A 256 9.51 -1.02 -11.70
CA ARG A 256 9.34 -0.08 -12.82
C ARG A 256 9.61 1.37 -12.42
N LEU A 257 9.45 1.68 -11.13
CA LEU A 257 9.68 3.01 -10.57
C LEU A 257 11.15 3.23 -10.18
N ASP A 258 12.00 2.21 -10.22
CA ASP A 258 13.42 2.37 -9.92
C ASP A 258 14.07 3.37 -10.90
N GLY A 259 14.63 4.46 -10.37
CA GLY A 259 15.24 5.54 -11.14
C GLY A 259 14.28 6.61 -11.67
N GLU A 260 13.02 6.61 -11.25
CA GLU A 260 12.07 7.67 -11.58
C GLU A 260 12.48 9.04 -10.99
N PRO A 261 12.11 10.17 -11.63
CA PRO A 261 12.44 11.50 -11.10
C PRO A 261 11.88 11.78 -9.70
N LEU A 262 10.79 11.14 -9.29
CA LEU A 262 10.21 11.31 -7.95
C LEU A 262 11.14 10.84 -6.83
N GLU A 263 12.08 9.93 -7.09
CA GLU A 263 13.05 9.42 -6.09
C GLU A 263 13.93 10.53 -5.48
N GLU A 264 14.09 11.65 -6.16
CA GLU A 264 14.79 12.82 -5.61
C GLU A 264 14.06 13.44 -4.40
N TYR A 265 12.75 13.28 -4.34
CA TYR A 265 11.87 13.92 -3.36
C TYR A 265 11.31 12.98 -2.30
N ILE A 266 11.53 11.68 -2.45
CA ILE A 266 11.04 10.67 -1.53
C ILE A 266 12.13 9.69 -1.11
N LYS A 267 11.99 9.12 0.09
CA LYS A 267 12.90 8.10 0.59
C LYS A 267 12.13 7.07 1.43
N PRO A 268 11.98 5.83 0.96
CA PRO A 268 11.44 4.76 1.78
C PRO A 268 12.38 4.43 2.94
N ILE A 269 11.86 4.49 4.16
CA ILE A 269 12.65 4.31 5.39
C ILE A 269 12.23 3.09 6.22
N GLY A 270 11.10 2.46 5.92
CA GLY A 270 10.62 1.31 6.68
C GLY A 270 9.43 0.62 6.03
N GLY A 271 8.85 -0.36 6.75
CA GLY A 271 7.69 -1.13 6.35
C GLY A 271 7.94 -2.64 6.34
N GLY A 272 7.14 -3.39 5.59
CA GLY A 272 7.26 -4.84 5.48
C GLY A 272 6.24 -5.43 4.52
N TYR A 273 6.40 -6.71 4.23
CA TYR A 273 5.43 -7.50 3.48
C TYR A 273 4.71 -8.46 4.43
N PHE A 274 3.41 -8.52 4.28
CA PHE A 274 2.54 -9.32 5.14
C PHE A 274 1.48 -10.03 4.30
N PHE A 275 0.87 -11.04 4.89
CA PHE A 275 -0.29 -11.73 4.34
C PHE A 275 -1.50 -11.46 5.23
N THR A 276 -2.49 -10.74 4.71
CA THR A 276 -3.74 -10.42 5.39
C THR A 276 -4.60 -11.68 5.47
N LEU A 277 -5.01 -12.03 6.68
CA LEU A 277 -5.85 -13.19 6.93
C LEU A 277 -7.20 -13.05 6.23
N PRO A 278 -7.79 -14.17 5.73
CA PRO A 278 -9.18 -14.19 5.29
C PRO A 278 -10.11 -13.70 6.40
N GLY A 279 -11.14 -12.97 6.02
CA GLY A 279 -12.12 -12.43 6.96
C GLY A 279 -12.94 -13.52 7.66
N ILE A 280 -13.55 -13.18 8.79
CA ILE A 280 -14.50 -14.00 9.53
C ILE A 280 -15.78 -14.13 8.70
N ARG A 281 -16.28 -15.34 8.52
CA ARG A 281 -17.41 -15.67 7.63
C ARG A 281 -18.77 -15.55 8.31
N ASP A 282 -18.84 -15.96 9.56
CA ASP A 282 -20.07 -15.99 10.37
C ASP A 282 -19.76 -15.91 11.87
N GLU A 283 -20.76 -15.95 12.71
CA GLU A 283 -20.65 -15.86 14.18
C GLU A 283 -19.94 -17.06 14.84
N ASN A 284 -19.80 -18.18 14.16
CA ASN A 284 -19.08 -19.37 14.64
C ASN A 284 -17.64 -19.43 14.13
N ASP A 285 -17.22 -18.46 13.30
CA ASP A 285 -15.89 -18.36 12.74
C ASP A 285 -15.02 -17.40 13.57
N TRP A 286 -13.71 -17.57 13.50
CA TRP A 286 -12.74 -16.70 14.13
C TRP A 286 -11.53 -16.46 13.24
N LEU A 287 -10.89 -15.33 13.43
CA LEU A 287 -9.78 -14.89 12.60
C LEU A 287 -8.59 -15.86 12.69
N GLY A 288 -8.16 -16.40 11.54
CA GLY A 288 -7.04 -17.36 11.46
C GLY A 288 -7.43 -18.83 11.66
N ARG A 289 -8.71 -19.17 11.83
CA ARG A 289 -9.18 -20.57 11.99
C ARG A 289 -8.63 -21.50 10.91
N THR A 290 -8.79 -21.13 9.65
CA THR A 290 -8.35 -21.95 8.51
C THR A 290 -6.84 -22.19 8.50
N LEU A 291 -6.03 -21.24 8.94
CA LEU A 291 -4.59 -21.41 9.11
C LEU A 291 -4.26 -22.43 10.22
N MET A 292 -4.94 -22.35 11.36
CA MET A 292 -4.71 -23.26 12.48
C MET A 292 -5.11 -24.69 12.14
N GLU A 293 -6.23 -24.86 11.43
CA GLU A 293 -6.65 -26.18 10.91
C GLU A 293 -5.62 -26.75 9.93
N ALA A 294 -5.11 -25.94 8.99
CA ALA A 294 -4.08 -26.37 8.04
C ALA A 294 -2.77 -26.75 8.73
N SER A 295 -2.35 -25.99 9.77
CA SER A 295 -1.13 -26.33 10.52
C SER A 295 -1.24 -27.63 11.30
N SER A 296 -2.42 -27.91 11.86
CA SER A 296 -2.67 -29.14 12.62
C SER A 296 -2.66 -30.37 11.70
N SER A 297 -3.20 -30.25 10.50
CA SER A 297 -3.22 -31.33 9.51
C SER A 297 -1.84 -31.69 8.95
N THR A 298 -0.86 -30.81 9.08
CA THR A 298 0.52 -31.05 8.63
C THR A 298 1.43 -31.63 9.71
N ARG A 299 0.95 -31.72 10.97
CA ARG A 299 1.66 -32.34 12.11
C ARG A 299 1.29 -33.80 12.32
N ALA A 300 0.17 -34.27 11.76
CA ALA A 300 -0.26 -35.66 11.74
C ALA A 300 0.35 -36.40 10.54
#